data_6935bb70a0e50567c284f60212c9d099
#
_entry.id   6935bb70a0e50567c284f60212c9d099
#
_cell.length_a   1.000
_cell.length_b   1.000
_cell.length_c   1.000
_cell.angle_alpha   90.00
_cell.angle_beta   90.00
_cell.angle_gamma   90.00
#
_symmetry.space_group_name_H-M   'P 1'
#
loop_
_entity.id
_entity.type
_entity.pdbx_description
1 polymer ?
#
loop_
_entity_poly.entity_id
_entity_poly.type
_entity_poly.pdbx_seq_one_letter_code
_entity_poly.pdbx_strand_id
1 'polypeptide(L)'
;MINEKFSKIGFVLAMAGSAVGLGNAWKFPTMVGNNGGSAFIILYLLLTFAIAFVAFLAELSIGKLGESDIVSSLYKLAPKNKKAWSLSGFFMIGAILIASFYMVVIGWILKYIYLSFSPLLSDTKAAGEQFNTLLSNDLSSAVLCFSLVFLMVFFAVSKGVKSGIEKLNIWMMPSLFVLLVCMLFYALSMGDGFVKAAKFLFVPNFSAITPDVVLQALGLAFFSLSMGVGVIPTYAANLPEKTNLIKSTLSIILINILIGIMMGLVVFTFIFAYGADSTASGPGLIFISLVTLFAKLGVVGNVMAVAFFISLLFAGITSAVSMIEPFAYYLVRKFEISRKMALLYIGAFVYILGIFCILSYYSDTSSAFSVCGKPFFDALDFLTSNIMMPIGAIVFSFFVGYKLKKESLYLLFGDFMGRAFFEIWYFFLRYVVPVAICAIMIYQMAGK
;
A
#
# COMPACT_ATOMS: atom_id res chain seq x y z
N MET A 1 -17.13 -19.17 -13.40
CA MET A 1 -16.84 -17.75 -13.03
C MET A 1 -15.33 -17.42 -13.00
N ILE A 2 -14.55 -18.00 -13.92
CA ILE A 2 -13.08 -17.86 -13.98
C ILE A 2 -12.64 -16.71 -14.92
N ASN A 3 -13.58 -16.08 -15.67
CA ASN A 3 -13.30 -15.08 -16.70
C ASN A 3 -13.98 -13.71 -16.45
N GLU A 4 -14.12 -13.30 -15.20
CA GLU A 4 -14.60 -11.95 -14.90
C GLU A 4 -13.46 -10.95 -15.17
N LYS A 5 -13.60 -10.17 -16.24
CA LYS A 5 -12.67 -9.07 -16.53
C LYS A 5 -13.15 -7.78 -15.87
N PHE A 6 -12.22 -6.97 -15.40
CA PHE A 6 -12.48 -5.59 -14.95
C PHE A 6 -13.11 -4.74 -16.06
N SER A 7 -13.88 -3.73 -15.70
CA SER A 7 -14.07 -2.56 -16.56
C SER A 7 -12.78 -1.72 -16.59
N LYS A 8 -12.60 -0.85 -17.60
CA LYS A 8 -11.40 0.01 -17.69
C LYS A 8 -11.26 0.93 -16.47
N ILE A 9 -12.35 1.53 -16.03
CA ILE A 9 -12.38 2.40 -14.85
C ILE A 9 -12.23 1.56 -13.58
N GLY A 10 -12.92 0.42 -13.49
CA GLY A 10 -12.83 -0.48 -12.36
C GLY A 10 -11.43 -0.98 -12.11
N PHE A 11 -10.67 -1.31 -13.16
CA PHE A 11 -9.26 -1.67 -13.04
C PHE A 11 -8.42 -0.53 -12.44
N VAL A 12 -8.57 0.69 -12.98
CA VAL A 12 -7.81 1.85 -12.48
C VAL A 12 -8.12 2.11 -11.00
N LEU A 13 -9.40 2.07 -10.62
CA LEU A 13 -9.81 2.26 -9.23
C LEU A 13 -9.39 1.11 -8.32
N ALA A 14 -9.45 -0.14 -8.79
CA ALA A 14 -9.00 -1.30 -8.01
C ALA A 14 -7.48 -1.27 -7.79
N MET A 15 -6.71 -0.92 -8.83
CA MET A 15 -5.26 -0.77 -8.70
C MET A 15 -4.88 0.46 -7.88
N ALA A 16 -5.58 1.58 -8.04
CA ALA A 16 -5.40 2.75 -7.19
C ALA A 16 -5.73 2.41 -5.73
N GLY A 17 -6.82 1.69 -5.45
CA GLY A 17 -7.17 1.22 -4.11
C GLY A 17 -6.16 0.23 -3.52
N SER A 18 -5.47 -0.55 -4.36
CA SER A 18 -4.33 -1.36 -3.92
C SER A 18 -3.12 -0.50 -3.55
N ALA A 19 -2.84 0.55 -4.32
CA ALA A 19 -1.71 1.45 -4.11
C ALA A 19 -1.96 2.45 -2.98
N VAL A 20 -3.17 3.02 -2.91
CA VAL A 20 -3.58 3.95 -1.85
C VAL A 20 -3.95 3.17 -0.60
N GLY A 21 -2.98 3.01 0.28
CA GLY A 21 -3.15 2.28 1.54
C GLY A 21 -2.76 3.11 2.76
N LEU A 22 -2.55 2.41 3.86
CA LEU A 22 -2.09 3.02 5.10
C LEU A 22 -0.70 3.67 4.94
N GLY A 23 0.09 3.25 3.93
CA GLY A 23 1.33 3.91 3.57
C GLY A 23 1.17 5.39 3.24
N ASN A 24 0.09 5.78 2.57
CA ASN A 24 -0.21 7.17 2.26
C ASN A 24 -0.66 7.96 3.49
N ALA A 25 -1.19 7.27 4.49
CA ALA A 25 -1.73 7.87 5.69
C ALA A 25 -0.66 8.24 6.73
N TRP A 26 0.33 7.37 6.96
CA TRP A 26 1.39 7.68 7.91
C TRP A 26 2.79 7.63 7.32
N LYS A 27 3.10 6.63 6.45
CA LYS A 27 4.47 6.49 5.94
C LYS A 27 4.87 7.66 5.06
N PHE A 28 3.96 8.13 4.20
CA PHE A 28 4.19 9.31 3.37
C PHE A 28 4.36 10.58 4.23
N PRO A 29 3.42 10.99 5.12
CA PRO A 29 3.62 12.17 5.97
C PRO A 29 4.86 12.05 6.87
N THR A 30 5.12 10.89 7.49
CA THR A 30 6.31 10.67 8.30
C THR A 30 7.59 10.91 7.50
N MET A 31 7.71 10.32 6.31
CA MET A 31 8.91 10.48 5.50
C MET A 31 9.07 11.90 4.98
N VAL A 32 7.98 12.57 4.63
CA VAL A 32 7.98 13.98 4.25
C VAL A 32 8.44 14.86 5.43
N GLY A 33 7.90 14.60 6.62
CA GLY A 33 8.25 15.35 7.84
C GLY A 33 9.73 15.24 8.22
N ASN A 34 10.26 14.01 8.17
CA ASN A 34 11.64 13.71 8.58
C ASN A 34 12.69 14.09 7.53
N ASN A 35 12.31 14.30 6.26
CA ASN A 35 13.23 14.44 5.15
C ASN A 35 13.11 15.79 4.41
N GLY A 36 12.73 16.86 5.11
CA GLY A 36 12.77 18.22 4.57
C GLY A 36 11.60 18.60 3.65
N GLY A 37 10.44 17.95 3.83
CA GLY A 37 9.19 18.39 3.19
C GLY A 37 9.22 18.30 1.67
N SER A 38 9.19 19.45 1.01
CA SER A 38 9.11 19.59 -0.44
C SER A 38 10.23 18.91 -1.22
N ALA A 39 11.47 18.94 -0.69
CA ALA A 39 12.61 18.29 -1.34
C ALA A 39 12.39 16.78 -1.47
N PHE A 40 11.89 16.15 -0.40
CA PHE A 40 11.51 14.74 -0.41
C PHE A 40 10.39 14.47 -1.42
N ILE A 41 9.35 15.30 -1.47
CA ILE A 41 8.25 15.14 -2.43
C ILE A 41 8.75 15.21 -3.87
N ILE A 42 9.61 16.16 -4.20
CA ILE A 42 10.20 16.28 -5.54
C ILE A 42 10.97 15.01 -5.91
N LEU A 43 11.83 14.52 -5.01
CA LEU A 43 12.56 13.26 -5.21
C LEU A 43 11.62 12.08 -5.37
N TYR A 44 10.61 11.97 -4.50
CA TYR A 44 9.59 10.92 -4.59
C TYR A 44 8.86 10.94 -5.94
N LEU A 45 8.46 12.11 -6.44
CA LEU A 45 7.83 12.25 -7.76
C LEU A 45 8.77 11.84 -8.88
N LEU A 46 10.00 12.37 -8.89
CA LEU A 46 11.01 12.04 -9.92
C LEU A 46 11.29 10.53 -9.96
N LEU A 47 11.52 9.92 -8.80
CA LEU A 47 11.84 8.50 -8.70
C LEU A 47 10.62 7.61 -9.00
N THR A 48 9.42 8.06 -8.65
CA THR A 48 8.18 7.36 -9.01
C THR A 48 8.00 7.29 -10.53
N PHE A 49 8.20 8.40 -11.25
CA PHE A 49 8.05 8.40 -12.71
C PHE A 49 9.25 7.79 -13.43
N ALA A 50 10.46 7.97 -12.94
CA ALA A 50 11.65 7.46 -13.60
C ALA A 50 11.88 5.95 -13.37
N ILE A 51 11.51 5.42 -12.21
CA ILE A 51 11.88 4.05 -11.79
C ILE A 51 10.64 3.21 -11.48
N ALA A 52 9.77 3.68 -10.57
CA ALA A 52 8.63 2.88 -10.13
C ALA A 52 7.60 2.67 -11.27
N PHE A 53 7.34 3.68 -12.10
CA PHE A 53 6.50 3.56 -13.30
C PHE A 53 7.02 2.48 -14.26
N VAL A 54 8.34 2.42 -14.44
CA VAL A 54 8.99 1.44 -15.35
C VAL A 54 8.79 0.02 -14.83
N ALA A 55 9.02 -0.20 -13.54
CA ALA A 55 8.83 -1.50 -12.88
C ALA A 55 7.35 -1.91 -12.84
N PHE A 56 6.45 -0.97 -12.60
CA PHE A 56 5.00 -1.20 -12.60
C PHE A 56 4.50 -1.70 -13.97
N LEU A 57 4.92 -1.04 -15.06
CA LEU A 57 4.61 -1.48 -16.42
C LEU A 57 5.18 -2.88 -16.73
N ALA A 58 6.36 -3.20 -16.20
CA ALA A 58 6.93 -4.54 -16.35
C ALA A 58 6.04 -5.60 -15.68
N GLU A 59 5.61 -5.38 -14.44
CA GLU A 59 4.69 -6.30 -13.75
C GLU A 59 3.33 -6.42 -14.47
N LEU A 60 2.76 -5.31 -14.97
CA LEU A 60 1.55 -5.36 -15.80
C LEU A 60 1.73 -6.21 -17.05
N SER A 61 2.92 -6.16 -17.69
CA SER A 61 3.23 -6.94 -18.88
C SER A 61 3.16 -8.44 -18.62
N ILE A 62 3.62 -8.91 -17.45
CA ILE A 62 3.56 -10.33 -17.07
C ILE A 62 2.10 -10.79 -17.02
N GLY A 63 1.25 -10.06 -16.33
CA GLY A 63 -0.16 -10.42 -16.20
C GLY A 63 -0.89 -10.35 -17.54
N LYS A 64 -0.69 -9.28 -18.30
CA LYS A 64 -1.38 -9.06 -19.58
C LYS A 64 -0.99 -10.08 -20.65
N LEU A 65 0.30 -10.43 -20.76
CA LEU A 65 0.77 -11.44 -21.71
C LEU A 65 0.52 -12.88 -21.23
N GLY A 66 0.52 -13.09 -19.91
CA GLY A 66 0.28 -14.41 -19.31
C GLY A 66 -1.18 -14.81 -19.29
N GLU A 67 -2.09 -13.86 -19.07
CA GLU A 67 -3.55 -14.05 -18.92
C GLU A 67 -3.91 -15.12 -17.87
N SER A 68 -3.07 -15.24 -16.84
CA SER A 68 -3.19 -16.24 -15.80
C SER A 68 -2.68 -15.68 -14.46
N ASP A 69 -2.73 -16.50 -13.40
CA ASP A 69 -2.02 -16.21 -12.16
C ASP A 69 -0.52 -16.04 -12.42
N ILE A 70 0.18 -15.37 -11.50
CA ILE A 70 1.59 -15.00 -11.68
C ILE A 70 2.50 -16.23 -11.86
N VAL A 71 2.24 -17.33 -11.13
CA VAL A 71 3.03 -18.58 -11.18
C VAL A 71 2.91 -19.23 -12.56
N SER A 72 1.68 -19.36 -13.04
CA SER A 72 1.37 -19.92 -14.37
C SER A 72 1.84 -19.00 -15.51
N SER A 73 1.71 -17.68 -15.33
CA SER A 73 2.16 -16.69 -16.31
C SER A 73 3.67 -16.74 -16.51
N LEU A 74 4.44 -16.78 -15.43
CA LEU A 74 5.91 -16.93 -15.52
C LEU A 74 6.33 -18.26 -16.16
N TYR A 75 5.62 -19.34 -15.84
CA TYR A 75 5.86 -20.64 -16.50
C TYR A 75 5.61 -20.60 -18.00
N LYS A 76 4.46 -20.01 -18.41
CA LYS A 76 4.04 -19.91 -19.82
C LYS A 76 4.98 -19.04 -20.65
N LEU A 77 5.37 -17.90 -20.10
CA LEU A 77 6.14 -16.87 -20.79
C LEU A 77 7.65 -17.13 -20.80
N ALA A 78 8.17 -17.96 -19.89
CA ALA A 78 9.59 -18.25 -19.81
C ALA A 78 10.09 -19.07 -21.00
N PRO A 79 11.15 -18.61 -21.73
CA PRO A 79 11.72 -19.33 -22.87
C PRO A 79 12.49 -20.58 -22.44
N LYS A 80 13.16 -20.53 -21.28
CA LYS A 80 13.93 -21.63 -20.66
C LYS A 80 13.74 -21.62 -19.15
N ASN A 81 14.07 -22.73 -18.49
CA ASN A 81 14.00 -22.87 -17.02
C ASN A 81 12.60 -22.52 -16.45
N LYS A 82 11.55 -22.97 -17.14
CA LYS A 82 10.14 -22.64 -16.83
C LYS A 82 9.77 -22.90 -15.39
N LYS A 83 10.22 -24.04 -14.80
CA LYS A 83 9.95 -24.39 -13.40
C LYS A 83 10.58 -23.40 -12.42
N ALA A 84 11.82 -22.98 -12.65
CA ALA A 84 12.50 -22.01 -11.78
C ALA A 84 11.79 -20.64 -11.81
N TRP A 85 11.40 -20.19 -13.01
CA TRP A 85 10.63 -18.95 -13.14
C TRP A 85 9.23 -19.03 -12.52
N SER A 86 8.57 -20.18 -12.65
CA SER A 86 7.29 -20.44 -11.99
C SER A 86 7.40 -20.34 -10.46
N LEU A 87 8.48 -20.86 -9.86
CA LEU A 87 8.74 -20.77 -8.42
C LEU A 87 8.85 -19.32 -7.94
N SER A 88 9.43 -18.43 -8.76
CA SER A 88 9.50 -17.01 -8.39
C SER A 88 8.14 -16.32 -8.31
N GLY A 89 7.10 -16.87 -8.92
CA GLY A 89 5.73 -16.38 -8.75
C GLY A 89 5.20 -16.49 -7.32
N PHE A 90 5.81 -17.36 -6.49
CA PHE A 90 5.43 -17.50 -5.09
C PHE A 90 5.81 -16.30 -4.19
N PHE A 91 6.52 -15.30 -4.70
CA PHE A 91 6.59 -14.00 -4.01
C PHE A 91 5.21 -13.40 -3.70
N MET A 92 4.15 -13.85 -4.39
CA MET A 92 2.76 -13.51 -4.04
C MET A 92 2.34 -13.92 -2.61
N ILE A 93 3.05 -14.86 -1.98
CA ILE A 93 2.84 -15.20 -0.56
C ILE A 93 3.09 -13.98 0.32
N GLY A 94 4.02 -13.09 -0.07
CA GLY A 94 4.25 -11.82 0.60
C GLY A 94 2.98 -11.00 0.76
N ALA A 95 2.09 -10.99 -0.24
CA ALA A 95 0.82 -10.28 -0.15
C ALA A 95 -0.08 -10.82 0.97
N ILE A 96 -0.17 -12.15 1.16
CA ILE A 96 -0.98 -12.75 2.23
C ILE A 96 -0.34 -12.51 3.61
N LEU A 97 0.98 -12.57 3.68
CA LEU A 97 1.70 -12.25 4.92
C LEU A 97 1.46 -10.79 5.32
N ILE A 98 1.53 -9.86 4.37
CA ILE A 98 1.18 -8.45 4.61
C ILE A 98 -0.28 -8.34 5.06
N ALA A 99 -1.22 -8.98 4.38
CA ALA A 99 -2.64 -8.92 4.71
C ALA A 99 -2.92 -9.31 6.16
N SER A 100 -2.16 -10.26 6.75
CA SER A 100 -2.38 -10.73 8.11
C SER A 100 -2.15 -9.63 9.17
N PHE A 101 -1.04 -8.91 9.12
CA PHE A 101 -0.77 -7.81 10.05
C PHE A 101 -1.46 -6.51 9.64
N TYR A 102 -1.66 -6.29 8.34
CA TYR A 102 -2.32 -5.11 7.83
C TYR A 102 -3.78 -5.00 8.28
N MET A 103 -4.50 -6.13 8.33
CA MET A 103 -5.87 -6.16 8.87
C MET A 103 -5.92 -5.91 10.37
N VAL A 104 -4.86 -6.23 11.13
CA VAL A 104 -4.76 -5.84 12.55
C VAL A 104 -4.72 -4.31 12.68
N VAL A 105 -3.92 -3.65 11.84
CA VAL A 105 -3.84 -2.18 11.83
C VAL A 105 -5.18 -1.54 11.42
N ILE A 106 -5.87 -2.12 10.43
CA ILE A 106 -7.24 -1.66 10.09
C ILE A 106 -8.19 -1.87 11.27
N GLY A 107 -7.98 -2.92 12.07
CA GLY A 107 -8.71 -3.16 13.32
C GLY A 107 -8.50 -2.02 14.33
N TRP A 108 -7.27 -1.50 14.48
CA TRP A 108 -7.01 -0.32 15.31
C TRP A 108 -7.75 0.91 14.79
N ILE A 109 -7.78 1.13 13.47
CA ILE A 109 -8.55 2.21 12.84
C ILE A 109 -10.04 2.07 13.18
N LEU A 110 -10.60 0.86 13.09
CA LEU A 110 -12.00 0.61 13.42
C LEU A 110 -12.31 0.93 14.89
N LYS A 111 -11.40 0.57 15.82
CA LYS A 111 -11.53 0.96 17.23
C LYS A 111 -11.51 2.48 17.41
N TYR A 112 -10.64 3.18 16.69
CA TYR A 112 -10.54 4.64 16.77
C TYR A 112 -11.72 5.36 16.13
N ILE A 113 -12.40 4.79 15.14
CA ILE A 113 -13.72 5.28 14.68
C ILE A 113 -14.71 5.24 15.85
N TYR A 114 -14.77 4.13 16.57
CA TYR A 114 -15.65 4.02 17.74
C TYR A 114 -15.28 5.04 18.84
N LEU A 115 -14.01 5.17 19.17
CA LEU A 115 -13.53 6.13 20.18
C LEU A 115 -13.80 7.59 19.76
N SER A 116 -13.86 7.89 18.48
CA SER A 116 -14.13 9.23 17.97
C SER A 116 -15.58 9.71 18.19
N PHE A 117 -16.49 8.84 18.62
CA PHE A 117 -17.84 9.26 19.07
C PHE A 117 -17.87 9.70 20.54
N SER A 118 -16.77 9.58 21.26
CA SER A 118 -16.60 10.05 22.64
C SER A 118 -15.63 11.23 22.66
N PRO A 119 -15.57 12.03 23.75
CA PRO A 119 -14.58 13.09 23.86
C PRO A 119 -13.16 12.59 23.66
N LEU A 120 -12.44 13.19 22.71
CA LEU A 120 -11.06 12.83 22.40
C LEU A 120 -10.10 13.34 23.48
N LEU A 121 -8.99 12.61 23.70
CA LEU A 121 -7.97 12.99 24.65
C LEU A 121 -7.08 14.09 24.09
N SER A 122 -6.99 15.23 24.78
CA SER A 122 -6.15 16.38 24.39
C SER A 122 -4.70 16.29 24.89
N ASP A 123 -4.44 15.44 25.88
CA ASP A 123 -3.11 15.18 26.41
C ASP A 123 -2.43 14.03 25.65
N THR A 124 -1.22 14.29 25.14
CA THR A 124 -0.44 13.34 24.32
C THR A 124 -0.06 12.09 25.14
N LYS A 125 0.20 12.24 26.43
CA LYS A 125 0.55 11.11 27.31
C LYS A 125 -0.65 10.19 27.50
N ALA A 126 -1.82 10.77 27.82
CA ALA A 126 -3.06 10.01 27.96
C ALA A 126 -3.48 9.32 26.65
N ALA A 127 -3.32 9.99 25.51
CA ALA A 127 -3.57 9.39 24.19
C ALA A 127 -2.58 8.25 23.88
N GLY A 128 -1.31 8.41 24.27
CA GLY A 128 -0.30 7.34 24.17
C GLY A 128 -0.64 6.13 25.04
N GLU A 129 -1.07 6.36 26.29
CA GLU A 129 -1.51 5.30 27.19
C GLU A 129 -2.76 4.58 26.65
N GLN A 130 -3.72 5.32 26.06
CA GLN A 130 -4.89 4.72 25.42
C GLN A 130 -4.50 3.82 24.25
N PHE A 131 -3.59 4.26 23.40
CA PHE A 131 -3.10 3.45 22.28
C PHE A 131 -2.32 2.22 22.75
N ASN A 132 -1.43 2.38 23.73
CA ASN A 132 -0.69 1.27 24.33
C ASN A 132 -1.63 0.27 25.02
N THR A 133 -2.68 0.73 25.69
CA THR A 133 -3.70 -0.15 26.28
C THR A 133 -4.40 -0.98 25.21
N LEU A 134 -4.75 -0.40 24.07
CA LEU A 134 -5.33 -1.14 22.95
C LEU A 134 -4.38 -2.25 22.44
N LEU A 135 -3.07 -1.99 22.40
CA LEU A 135 -2.07 -2.96 21.92
C LEU A 135 -1.79 -4.05 22.93
N SER A 136 -1.58 -3.68 24.20
CA SER A 136 -0.98 -4.57 25.20
C SER A 136 -1.94 -5.10 26.26
N ASN A 137 -3.12 -4.48 26.47
CA ASN A 137 -4.02 -4.85 27.56
C ASN A 137 -5.48 -5.11 27.14
N ASP A 138 -5.93 -4.63 25.95
CA ASP A 138 -7.31 -4.82 25.48
C ASP A 138 -7.37 -5.86 24.35
N LEU A 139 -7.02 -7.12 24.68
CA LEU A 139 -7.03 -8.24 23.74
C LEU A 139 -8.40 -8.44 23.09
N SER A 140 -9.48 -8.29 23.86
CA SER A 140 -10.84 -8.49 23.38
C SER A 140 -11.24 -7.51 22.27
N SER A 141 -10.96 -6.21 22.45
CA SER A 141 -11.19 -5.20 21.41
C SER A 141 -10.29 -5.41 20.19
N ALA A 142 -9.01 -5.74 20.40
CA ALA A 142 -8.07 -5.98 19.31
C ALA A 142 -8.53 -7.16 18.43
N VAL A 143 -8.89 -8.29 19.04
CA VAL A 143 -9.38 -9.49 18.32
C VAL A 143 -10.73 -9.22 17.66
N LEU A 144 -11.66 -8.55 18.36
CA LEU A 144 -12.98 -8.23 17.80
C LEU A 144 -12.87 -7.34 16.56
N CYS A 145 -12.12 -6.23 16.65
CA CYS A 145 -11.96 -5.29 15.55
C CYS A 145 -11.22 -5.94 14.36
N PHE A 146 -10.16 -6.73 14.63
CA PHE A 146 -9.49 -7.50 13.60
C PHE A 146 -10.45 -8.49 12.91
N SER A 147 -11.25 -9.24 13.68
CA SER A 147 -12.20 -10.22 13.14
C SER A 147 -13.27 -9.57 12.27
N LEU A 148 -13.79 -8.40 12.67
CA LEU A 148 -14.74 -7.63 11.86
C LEU A 148 -14.12 -7.21 10.52
N VAL A 149 -12.90 -6.66 10.54
CA VAL A 149 -12.17 -6.28 9.32
C VAL A 149 -11.90 -7.51 8.44
N PHE A 150 -11.44 -8.62 9.04
CA PHE A 150 -11.23 -9.87 8.35
C PHE A 150 -12.50 -10.33 7.60
N LEU A 151 -13.64 -10.34 8.29
CA LEU A 151 -14.92 -10.72 7.68
C LEU A 151 -15.32 -9.77 6.53
N MET A 152 -15.12 -8.45 6.69
CA MET A 152 -15.41 -7.47 5.63
C MET A 152 -14.57 -7.72 4.39
N VAL A 153 -13.25 -7.93 4.55
CA VAL A 153 -12.31 -8.17 3.45
C VAL A 153 -12.63 -9.49 2.75
N PHE A 154 -12.76 -10.59 3.50
CA PHE A 154 -13.03 -11.91 2.91
C PHE A 154 -14.42 -12.00 2.28
N PHE A 155 -15.43 -11.33 2.83
CA PHE A 155 -16.74 -11.21 2.21
C PHE A 155 -16.64 -10.47 0.86
N ALA A 156 -15.91 -9.37 0.77
CA ALA A 156 -15.72 -8.65 -0.48
C ALA A 156 -15.00 -9.52 -1.53
N VAL A 157 -13.90 -10.17 -1.14
CA VAL A 157 -13.13 -11.05 -2.04
C VAL A 157 -13.97 -12.27 -2.48
N SER A 158 -14.84 -12.80 -1.61
CA SER A 158 -15.66 -13.98 -1.94
C SER A 158 -16.59 -13.77 -3.14
N LYS A 159 -16.99 -12.53 -3.41
CA LYS A 159 -17.86 -12.16 -4.53
C LYS A 159 -17.15 -12.10 -5.89
N GLY A 160 -15.82 -12.31 -5.94
CA GLY A 160 -15.05 -12.28 -7.18
C GLY A 160 -14.51 -10.91 -7.57
N VAL A 161 -13.88 -10.85 -8.74
CA VAL A 161 -13.18 -9.65 -9.20
C VAL A 161 -14.16 -8.52 -9.51
N LYS A 162 -15.18 -8.79 -10.32
CA LYS A 162 -16.13 -7.77 -10.80
C LYS A 162 -17.16 -7.37 -9.74
N SER A 163 -17.83 -8.36 -9.16
CA SER A 163 -18.94 -8.13 -8.23
C SER A 163 -18.49 -7.82 -6.81
N GLY A 164 -17.25 -8.15 -6.45
CA GLY A 164 -16.62 -7.89 -5.16
C GLY A 164 -15.62 -6.75 -5.24
N ILE A 165 -14.43 -7.05 -5.75
CA ILE A 165 -13.27 -6.15 -5.73
C ILE A 165 -13.55 -4.85 -6.48
N GLU A 166 -14.00 -4.94 -7.74
CA GLU A 166 -14.28 -3.77 -8.57
C GLU A 166 -15.38 -2.91 -7.95
N LYS A 167 -16.52 -3.52 -7.59
CA LYS A 167 -17.67 -2.80 -7.03
C LYS A 167 -17.30 -2.08 -5.72
N LEU A 168 -16.52 -2.73 -4.86
CA LEU A 168 -16.04 -2.14 -3.61
C LEU A 168 -15.15 -0.92 -3.88
N ASN A 169 -14.21 -1.04 -4.81
CA ASN A 169 -13.29 0.07 -5.15
C ASN A 169 -13.99 1.24 -5.85
N ILE A 170 -14.96 0.97 -6.73
CA ILE A 170 -15.77 2.02 -7.37
C ILE A 170 -16.52 2.86 -6.32
N TRP A 171 -16.85 2.29 -5.19
CA TRP A 171 -17.55 2.99 -4.12
C TRP A 171 -16.60 3.63 -3.11
N MET A 172 -15.63 2.86 -2.60
CA MET A 172 -14.74 3.32 -1.54
C MET A 172 -13.72 4.37 -2.00
N MET A 173 -13.15 4.24 -3.21
CA MET A 173 -12.12 5.17 -3.68
C MET A 173 -12.65 6.60 -3.91
N PRO A 174 -13.79 6.83 -4.60
CA PRO A 174 -14.37 8.16 -4.67
C PRO A 174 -14.82 8.70 -3.31
N SER A 175 -15.35 7.84 -2.42
CA SER A 175 -15.77 8.25 -1.07
C SER A 175 -14.58 8.71 -0.23
N LEU A 176 -13.46 7.98 -0.27
CA LEU A 176 -12.20 8.40 0.32
C LEU A 176 -11.77 9.79 -0.19
N PHE A 177 -11.80 9.99 -1.50
CA PHE A 177 -11.42 11.26 -2.11
C PHE A 177 -12.33 12.41 -1.63
N VAL A 178 -13.64 12.20 -1.59
CA VAL A 178 -14.61 13.20 -1.10
C VAL A 178 -14.34 13.54 0.36
N LEU A 179 -14.11 12.54 1.23
CA LEU A 179 -13.79 12.78 2.63
C LEU A 179 -12.52 13.62 2.79
N LEU A 180 -11.46 13.29 2.03
CA LEU A 180 -10.22 14.07 2.05
C LEU A 180 -10.41 15.50 1.53
N VAL A 181 -11.23 15.70 0.50
CA VAL A 181 -11.58 17.04 0.00
C VAL A 181 -12.33 17.85 1.08
N CYS A 182 -13.29 17.24 1.76
CA CYS A 182 -14.00 17.91 2.86
C CYS A 182 -13.04 18.30 4.00
N MET A 183 -12.13 17.40 4.38
CA MET A 183 -11.11 17.69 5.39
C MET A 183 -10.14 18.78 4.93
N LEU A 184 -9.77 18.80 3.65
CA LEU A 184 -8.92 19.83 3.08
C LEU A 184 -9.60 21.21 3.08
N PHE A 185 -10.90 21.28 2.77
CA PHE A 185 -11.65 22.53 2.89
C PHE A 185 -11.68 23.05 4.34
N TYR A 186 -11.82 22.15 5.32
CA TYR A 186 -11.68 22.54 6.71
C TYR A 186 -10.27 23.01 7.05
N ALA A 187 -9.24 22.29 6.59
CA ALA A 187 -7.83 22.66 6.77
C ALA A 187 -7.52 24.06 6.18
N LEU A 188 -8.13 24.43 5.04
CA LEU A 188 -8.03 25.78 4.47
C LEU A 188 -8.52 26.87 5.45
N SER A 189 -9.55 26.59 6.24
CA SER A 189 -10.07 27.54 7.23
C SER A 189 -9.14 27.77 8.43
N MET A 190 -8.09 26.94 8.60
CA MET A 190 -7.09 27.07 9.68
C MET A 190 -6.01 28.13 9.39
N GLY A 191 -6.12 28.88 8.30
CA GLY A 191 -5.31 30.06 8.01
C GLY A 191 -3.81 29.78 8.01
N ASP A 192 -3.06 30.31 8.99
CA ASP A 192 -1.60 30.20 9.08
C ASP A 192 -1.10 28.75 9.13
N GLY A 193 -1.84 27.83 9.75
CA GLY A 193 -1.49 26.42 9.81
C GLY A 193 -1.44 25.82 8.40
N PHE A 194 -2.47 26.10 7.59
CA PHE A 194 -2.51 25.65 6.19
C PHE A 194 -1.42 26.27 5.33
N VAL A 195 -1.18 27.58 5.48
CA VAL A 195 -0.13 28.28 4.72
C VAL A 195 1.27 27.70 5.04
N LYS A 196 1.55 27.41 6.31
CA LYS A 196 2.80 26.74 6.72
C LYS A 196 2.92 25.34 6.13
N ALA A 197 1.83 24.55 6.18
CA ALA A 197 1.78 23.21 5.58
C ALA A 197 2.02 23.26 4.06
N ALA A 198 1.33 24.16 3.36
CA ALA A 198 1.51 24.34 1.92
C ALA A 198 2.94 24.78 1.57
N LYS A 199 3.52 25.71 2.32
CA LYS A 199 4.94 26.10 2.14
C LYS A 199 5.87 24.93 2.38
N PHE A 200 5.67 24.15 3.43
CA PHE A 200 6.49 22.99 3.76
C PHE A 200 6.45 21.92 2.67
N LEU A 201 5.27 21.68 2.06
CA LEU A 201 5.10 20.66 1.04
C LEU A 201 5.47 21.12 -0.39
N PHE A 202 5.39 22.41 -0.71
CA PHE A 202 5.53 22.90 -2.08
C PHE A 202 6.67 23.87 -2.32
N VAL A 203 7.23 24.51 -1.28
CA VAL A 203 8.38 25.40 -1.45
C VAL A 203 9.68 24.59 -1.32
N PRO A 204 10.46 24.43 -2.41
CA PRO A 204 11.63 23.56 -2.43
C PRO A 204 12.71 24.00 -1.43
N ASN A 205 13.15 23.05 -0.61
CA ASN A 205 14.34 23.18 0.24
C ASN A 205 15.34 22.09 -0.11
N PHE A 206 16.20 22.36 -1.10
CA PHE A 206 17.16 21.37 -1.61
C PHE A 206 18.32 21.06 -0.65
N SER A 207 18.52 21.84 0.42
CA SER A 207 19.57 21.59 1.41
C SER A 207 19.35 20.29 2.22
N ALA A 208 18.10 19.79 2.24
CA ALA A 208 17.74 18.54 2.91
C ALA A 208 18.06 17.28 2.09
N ILE A 209 18.49 17.41 0.83
CA ILE A 209 18.77 16.26 -0.03
C ILE A 209 20.08 15.60 0.37
N THR A 210 19.99 14.37 0.87
CA THR A 210 21.10 13.49 1.15
C THR A 210 20.94 12.15 0.41
N PRO A 211 21.98 11.33 0.25
CA PRO A 211 21.83 9.98 -0.31
C PRO A 211 20.78 9.15 0.42
N ASP A 212 20.67 9.29 1.75
CA ASP A 212 19.68 8.60 2.57
C ASP A 212 18.26 9.02 2.19
N VAL A 213 18.01 10.31 2.01
CA VAL A 213 16.71 10.87 1.59
C VAL A 213 16.31 10.35 0.20
N VAL A 214 17.27 10.22 -0.73
CA VAL A 214 17.02 9.65 -2.07
C VAL A 214 16.59 8.19 -1.97
N LEU A 215 17.27 7.38 -1.15
CA LEU A 215 16.94 5.96 -0.97
C LEU A 215 15.59 5.76 -0.26
N GLN A 216 15.27 6.60 0.73
CA GLN A 216 13.98 6.61 1.38
C GLN A 216 12.83 7.00 0.42
N ALA A 217 13.03 8.01 -0.41
CA ALA A 217 12.05 8.42 -1.41
C ALA A 217 11.81 7.33 -2.46
N LEU A 218 12.87 6.66 -2.89
CA LEU A 218 12.81 5.54 -3.80
C LEU A 218 12.10 4.34 -3.17
N GLY A 219 12.41 4.00 -1.91
CA GLY A 219 11.74 2.95 -1.15
C GLY A 219 10.25 3.21 -1.00
N LEU A 220 9.86 4.45 -0.70
CA LEU A 220 8.46 4.84 -0.63
C LEU A 220 7.75 4.70 -1.99
N ALA A 221 8.41 5.07 -3.10
CA ALA A 221 7.85 4.95 -4.44
C ALA A 221 7.51 3.49 -4.81
N PHE A 222 8.35 2.53 -4.43
CA PHE A 222 8.09 1.11 -4.62
C PHE A 222 7.00 0.57 -3.70
N PHE A 223 7.09 0.90 -2.41
CA PHE A 223 6.14 0.44 -1.41
C PHE A 223 4.73 0.92 -1.70
N SER A 224 4.56 2.21 -2.03
CA SER A 224 3.25 2.81 -2.27
C SER A 224 2.51 2.25 -3.50
N LEU A 225 3.18 1.54 -4.39
CA LEU A 225 2.57 0.93 -5.58
C LEU A 225 2.36 -0.59 -5.44
N SER A 226 2.58 -1.18 -4.27
CA SER A 226 2.39 -2.61 -3.98
C SER A 226 3.14 -3.55 -4.95
N MET A 227 4.37 -3.18 -5.34
CA MET A 227 5.17 -3.94 -6.30
C MET A 227 5.83 -5.17 -5.66
N GLY A 228 6.15 -6.18 -6.47
CA GLY A 228 6.93 -7.35 -6.08
C GLY A 228 6.14 -8.49 -5.43
N VAL A 229 4.84 -8.32 -5.15
CA VAL A 229 4.00 -9.32 -4.46
C VAL A 229 2.87 -9.89 -5.32
N GLY A 230 2.98 -9.75 -6.65
CA GLY A 230 2.07 -10.40 -7.59
C GLY A 230 0.67 -9.80 -7.71
N VAL A 231 0.36 -8.70 -7.01
CA VAL A 231 -0.94 -8.00 -7.11
C VAL A 231 -1.13 -7.42 -8.50
N ILE A 232 -0.14 -6.67 -8.99
CA ILE A 232 -0.17 -6.00 -10.29
C ILE A 232 -0.36 -6.99 -11.44
N PRO A 233 0.43 -8.08 -11.55
CA PRO A 233 0.23 -9.08 -12.59
C PRO A 233 -1.13 -9.77 -12.50
N THR A 234 -1.63 -10.06 -11.30
CA THR A 234 -2.94 -10.71 -11.11
C THR A 234 -4.08 -9.85 -11.63
N TYR A 235 -4.07 -8.55 -11.32
CA TYR A 235 -5.10 -7.65 -11.82
C TYR A 235 -4.95 -7.41 -13.33
N ALA A 236 -3.71 -7.33 -13.83
CA ALA A 236 -3.44 -7.19 -15.26
C ALA A 236 -3.90 -8.39 -16.10
N ALA A 237 -3.89 -9.60 -15.53
CA ALA A 237 -4.43 -10.81 -16.19
C ALA A 237 -5.94 -10.72 -16.45
N ASN A 238 -6.66 -9.92 -15.67
CA ASN A 238 -8.11 -9.73 -15.78
C ASN A 238 -8.49 -8.43 -16.52
N LEU A 239 -7.57 -7.83 -17.26
CA LEU A 239 -7.82 -6.62 -18.06
C LEU A 239 -8.56 -6.90 -19.36
N PRO A 240 -9.42 -5.97 -19.83
CA PRO A 240 -9.97 -6.00 -21.17
C PRO A 240 -8.85 -5.98 -22.24
N GLU A 241 -9.13 -6.54 -23.44
CA GLU A 241 -8.13 -6.70 -24.50
C GLU A 241 -7.48 -5.37 -24.94
N LYS A 242 -8.30 -4.38 -25.24
CA LYS A 242 -7.84 -3.07 -25.74
C LYS A 242 -7.69 -2.04 -24.60
N THR A 243 -6.90 -2.36 -23.56
CA THR A 243 -6.61 -1.43 -22.47
C THR A 243 -5.29 -0.73 -22.70
N ASN A 244 -5.29 0.60 -22.66
CA ASN A 244 -4.07 1.40 -22.70
C ASN A 244 -3.35 1.30 -21.33
N LEU A 245 -2.33 0.43 -21.24
CA LEU A 245 -1.60 0.16 -20.00
C LEU A 245 -0.86 1.40 -19.51
N ILE A 246 -0.35 2.24 -20.42
CA ILE A 246 0.41 3.44 -20.08
C ILE A 246 -0.51 4.46 -19.41
N LYS A 247 -1.66 4.75 -20.05
CA LYS A 247 -2.65 5.68 -19.48
C LYS A 247 -3.20 5.18 -18.16
N SER A 248 -3.46 3.87 -18.04
CA SER A 248 -3.91 3.27 -16.79
C SER A 248 -2.88 3.42 -15.68
N THR A 249 -1.60 3.10 -15.96
CA THR A 249 -0.50 3.25 -14.99
C THR A 249 -0.32 4.68 -14.54
N LEU A 250 -0.31 5.64 -15.49
CA LEU A 250 -0.23 7.06 -15.16
C LEU A 250 -1.39 7.50 -14.26
N SER A 251 -2.61 7.08 -14.59
CA SER A 251 -3.79 7.41 -13.76
C SER A 251 -3.69 6.84 -12.35
N ILE A 252 -3.23 5.59 -12.20
CA ILE A 252 -3.04 4.94 -10.90
C ILE A 252 -2.01 5.69 -10.07
N ILE A 253 -0.85 6.00 -10.66
CA ILE A 253 0.24 6.72 -9.98
C ILE A 253 -0.20 8.13 -9.59
N LEU A 254 -0.88 8.85 -10.48
CA LEU A 254 -1.38 10.20 -10.21
C LEU A 254 -2.42 10.21 -9.07
N ILE A 255 -3.34 9.24 -9.04
CA ILE A 255 -4.31 9.10 -7.95
C ILE A 255 -3.57 8.83 -6.63
N ASN A 256 -2.59 7.92 -6.63
CA ASN A 256 -1.80 7.59 -5.45
C ASN A 256 -1.03 8.82 -4.90
N ILE A 257 -0.37 9.57 -5.78
CA ILE A 257 0.37 10.79 -5.44
C ILE A 257 -0.59 11.87 -4.90
N LEU A 258 -1.71 12.10 -5.60
CA LEU A 258 -2.70 13.11 -5.23
C LEU A 258 -3.25 12.85 -3.82
N ILE A 259 -3.63 11.62 -3.53
CA ILE A 259 -4.14 11.25 -2.20
C ILE A 259 -3.05 11.39 -1.14
N GLY A 260 -1.81 11.00 -1.43
CA GLY A 260 -0.68 11.20 -0.52
C GLY A 260 -0.45 12.69 -0.18
N ILE A 261 -0.45 13.56 -1.19
CA ILE A 261 -0.29 15.00 -1.00
C ILE A 261 -1.47 15.60 -0.23
N MET A 262 -2.72 15.22 -0.55
CA MET A 262 -3.89 15.69 0.17
C MET A 262 -3.84 15.26 1.65
N MET A 263 -3.48 14.02 1.91
CA MET A 263 -3.28 13.51 3.27
C MET A 263 -2.18 14.30 4.00
N GLY A 264 -1.03 14.53 3.34
CA GLY A 264 0.05 15.36 3.87
C GLY A 264 -0.41 16.77 4.20
N LEU A 265 -1.16 17.44 3.31
CA LEU A 265 -1.71 18.77 3.58
C LEU A 265 -2.61 18.79 4.81
N VAL A 266 -3.52 17.82 4.93
CA VAL A 266 -4.39 17.71 6.11
C VAL A 266 -3.55 17.51 7.37
N VAL A 267 -2.67 16.52 7.40
CA VAL A 267 -1.84 16.17 8.56
C VAL A 267 -0.96 17.34 9.00
N PHE A 268 -0.19 17.94 8.07
CA PHE A 268 0.72 19.03 8.40
C PHE A 268 -0.01 20.34 8.75
N THR A 269 -1.22 20.57 8.23
CA THR A 269 -2.02 21.72 8.65
C THR A 269 -2.32 21.67 10.15
N PHE A 270 -2.78 20.51 10.65
CA PHE A 270 -3.04 20.36 12.08
C PHE A 270 -1.75 20.44 12.91
N ILE A 271 -0.67 19.80 12.45
CA ILE A 271 0.64 19.86 13.12
C ILE A 271 1.10 21.32 13.29
N PHE A 272 1.11 22.10 12.21
CA PHE A 272 1.61 23.48 12.26
C PHE A 272 0.63 24.47 12.91
N ALA A 273 -0.69 24.22 12.83
CA ALA A 273 -1.67 25.05 13.50
C ALA A 273 -1.54 25.00 15.04
N TYR A 274 -1.12 23.84 15.57
CA TYR A 274 -1.02 23.64 17.02
C TYR A 274 0.43 23.52 17.51
N GLY A 275 1.43 23.75 16.66
CA GLY A 275 2.84 23.72 17.03
C GLY A 275 3.34 22.34 17.48
N ALA A 276 2.76 21.27 16.94
CA ALA A 276 3.18 19.91 17.23
C ALA A 276 4.46 19.54 16.46
N ASP A 277 5.13 18.46 16.87
CA ASP A 277 6.31 17.95 16.20
C ASP A 277 5.98 17.36 14.83
N SER A 278 6.59 17.90 13.78
CA SER A 278 6.43 17.42 12.40
C SER A 278 7.18 16.10 12.13
N THR A 279 8.04 15.67 13.05
CA THR A 279 8.83 14.43 12.94
C THR A 279 8.17 13.23 13.62
N ALA A 280 6.97 13.40 14.18
CA ALA A 280 6.20 12.27 14.71
C ALA A 280 6.03 11.18 13.65
N SER A 281 6.24 9.92 14.03
CA SER A 281 6.41 8.84 13.06
C SER A 281 5.56 7.61 13.35
N GLY A 282 5.36 6.80 12.33
CA GLY A 282 4.67 5.53 12.42
C GLY A 282 3.19 5.64 12.85
N PRO A 283 2.63 4.59 13.47
CA PRO A 283 1.26 4.61 13.98
C PRO A 283 0.98 5.71 14.99
N GLY A 284 2.00 6.13 15.77
CA GLY A 284 1.88 7.22 16.75
C GLY A 284 1.45 8.55 16.15
N LEU A 285 1.86 8.86 14.93
CA LEU A 285 1.40 10.05 14.22
C LEU A 285 -0.15 10.10 14.10
N ILE A 286 -0.75 8.97 13.75
CA ILE A 286 -2.19 8.86 13.50
C ILE A 286 -2.99 8.69 14.80
N PHE A 287 -2.57 7.75 15.64
CA PHE A 287 -3.35 7.31 16.79
C PHE A 287 -3.09 8.11 18.06
N ILE A 288 -2.00 8.89 18.09
CA ILE A 288 -1.66 9.73 19.23
C ILE A 288 -1.66 11.21 18.81
N SER A 289 -0.74 11.61 17.93
CA SER A 289 -0.55 13.04 17.62
C SER A 289 -1.78 13.67 16.98
N LEU A 290 -2.34 13.09 15.91
CA LEU A 290 -3.51 13.67 15.25
C LEU A 290 -4.76 13.64 16.12
N VAL A 291 -4.96 12.60 16.92
CA VAL A 291 -6.09 12.51 17.86
C VAL A 291 -6.05 13.66 18.86
N THR A 292 -4.90 13.94 19.45
CA THR A 292 -4.73 15.06 20.39
C THR A 292 -4.94 16.43 19.74
N LEU A 293 -4.58 16.56 18.45
CA LEU A 293 -4.81 17.79 17.71
C LEU A 293 -6.32 17.98 17.38
N PHE A 294 -7.00 16.92 16.99
CA PHE A 294 -8.46 16.94 16.79
C PHE A 294 -9.19 17.26 18.10
N ALA A 295 -8.76 16.73 19.23
CA ALA A 295 -9.36 16.99 20.53
C ALA A 295 -9.42 18.49 20.87
N LYS A 296 -8.46 19.29 20.42
CA LYS A 296 -8.43 20.76 20.63
C LYS A 296 -9.56 21.50 19.91
N LEU A 297 -10.22 20.87 18.95
CA LEU A 297 -11.36 21.42 18.21
C LEU A 297 -12.72 21.08 18.84
N GLY A 298 -12.76 20.35 19.96
CA GLY A 298 -14.01 19.92 20.61
C GLY A 298 -14.87 19.05 19.68
N VAL A 299 -16.15 19.32 19.58
CA VAL A 299 -17.10 18.51 18.77
C VAL A 299 -16.72 18.46 17.30
N VAL A 300 -16.21 19.56 16.73
CA VAL A 300 -15.72 19.57 15.33
C VAL A 300 -14.56 18.60 15.16
N GLY A 301 -13.69 18.53 16.15
CA GLY A 301 -12.57 17.57 16.16
C GLY A 301 -13.02 16.11 16.13
N ASN A 302 -14.11 15.78 16.85
CA ASN A 302 -14.70 14.44 16.79
C ASN A 302 -15.19 14.11 15.37
N VAL A 303 -15.88 15.05 14.70
CA VAL A 303 -16.32 14.86 13.31
C VAL A 303 -15.13 14.68 12.36
N MET A 304 -14.09 15.50 12.54
CA MET A 304 -12.85 15.38 11.76
C MET A 304 -12.15 14.04 11.99
N ALA A 305 -12.07 13.57 13.23
CA ALA A 305 -11.49 12.26 13.56
C ALA A 305 -12.29 11.12 12.92
N VAL A 306 -13.62 11.15 12.99
CA VAL A 306 -14.49 10.16 12.33
C VAL A 306 -14.24 10.17 10.82
N ALA A 307 -14.26 11.34 10.17
CA ALA A 307 -14.01 11.45 8.73
C ALA A 307 -12.61 10.94 8.34
N PHE A 308 -11.59 11.28 9.14
CA PHE A 308 -10.23 10.84 8.95
C PHE A 308 -10.10 9.31 9.05
N PHE A 309 -10.56 8.72 10.15
CA PHE A 309 -10.46 7.28 10.36
C PHE A 309 -11.34 6.48 9.38
N ILE A 310 -12.51 6.98 8.95
CA ILE A 310 -13.30 6.35 7.88
C ILE A 310 -12.52 6.40 6.55
N SER A 311 -11.84 7.50 6.24
CA SER A 311 -11.01 7.57 5.04
C SER A 311 -9.88 6.55 5.07
N LEU A 312 -9.24 6.36 6.24
CA LEU A 312 -8.22 5.32 6.44
C LEU A 312 -8.78 3.90 6.37
N LEU A 313 -9.99 3.67 6.89
CA LEU A 313 -10.68 2.39 6.79
C LEU A 313 -10.92 2.02 5.32
N PHE A 314 -11.37 2.96 4.50
CA PHE A 314 -11.58 2.72 3.07
C PHE A 314 -10.26 2.42 2.35
N ALA A 315 -9.22 3.21 2.58
CA ALA A 315 -7.88 2.97 2.05
C ALA A 315 -7.33 1.59 2.48
N GLY A 316 -7.50 1.25 3.75
CA GLY A 316 -7.06 -0.03 4.30
C GLY A 316 -7.78 -1.23 3.69
N ILE A 317 -9.11 -1.22 3.63
CA ILE A 317 -9.92 -2.32 3.10
C ILE A 317 -9.63 -2.54 1.61
N THR A 318 -9.55 -1.48 0.79
CA THR A 318 -9.28 -1.59 -0.64
C THR A 318 -7.91 -2.22 -0.92
N SER A 319 -6.90 -1.89 -0.11
CA SER A 319 -5.58 -2.51 -0.19
C SER A 319 -5.60 -3.97 0.31
N ALA A 320 -6.24 -4.26 1.45
CA ALA A 320 -6.30 -5.62 2.00
C ALA A 320 -6.99 -6.61 1.05
N VAL A 321 -8.07 -6.20 0.39
CA VAL A 321 -8.78 -7.01 -0.62
C VAL A 321 -7.84 -7.38 -1.78
N SER A 322 -6.99 -6.45 -2.23
CA SER A 322 -6.05 -6.70 -3.33
C SER A 322 -4.95 -7.70 -2.97
N MET A 323 -4.56 -7.78 -1.70
CA MET A 323 -3.50 -8.67 -1.21
C MET A 323 -3.94 -10.15 -1.16
N ILE A 324 -5.25 -10.42 -1.01
CA ILE A 324 -5.78 -11.78 -0.96
C ILE A 324 -5.93 -12.38 -2.37
N GLU A 325 -6.23 -11.56 -3.36
CA GLU A 325 -6.61 -12.02 -4.70
C GLU A 325 -5.53 -12.83 -5.45
N PRO A 326 -4.23 -12.49 -5.42
CA PRO A 326 -3.19 -13.22 -6.17
C PRO A 326 -3.17 -14.71 -5.82
N PHE A 327 -3.22 -15.02 -4.53
CA PHE A 327 -3.16 -16.40 -4.08
C PHE A 327 -4.50 -17.12 -4.25
N ALA A 328 -5.63 -16.42 -4.07
CA ALA A 328 -6.95 -16.96 -4.35
C ALA A 328 -7.09 -17.33 -5.83
N TYR A 329 -6.65 -16.46 -6.72
CA TYR A 329 -6.67 -16.69 -8.16
C TYR A 329 -5.79 -17.89 -8.56
N TYR A 330 -4.59 -18.01 -7.97
CA TYR A 330 -3.69 -19.15 -8.17
C TYR A 330 -4.34 -20.47 -7.72
N LEU A 331 -4.86 -20.53 -6.49
CA LEU A 331 -5.45 -21.77 -5.95
C LEU A 331 -6.64 -22.24 -6.79
N VAL A 332 -7.53 -21.32 -7.16
CA VAL A 332 -8.71 -21.65 -7.99
C VAL A 332 -8.31 -22.19 -9.36
N ARG A 333 -7.29 -21.57 -10.01
CA ARG A 333 -6.87 -21.99 -11.35
C ARG A 333 -6.00 -23.25 -11.36
N LYS A 334 -5.10 -23.37 -10.39
CA LYS A 334 -4.13 -24.46 -10.36
C LYS A 334 -4.71 -25.78 -9.87
N PHE A 335 -5.60 -25.69 -8.86
CA PHE A 335 -6.16 -26.87 -8.19
C PHE A 335 -7.64 -27.09 -8.53
N GLU A 336 -8.22 -26.25 -9.37
CA GLU A 336 -9.62 -26.31 -9.80
C GLU A 336 -10.64 -26.34 -8.64
N ILE A 337 -10.23 -25.82 -7.48
CA ILE A 337 -11.09 -25.73 -6.29
C ILE A 337 -12.01 -24.51 -6.37
N SER A 338 -13.13 -24.58 -5.66
CA SER A 338 -14.06 -23.45 -5.59
C SER A 338 -13.39 -22.24 -4.91
N ARG A 339 -13.78 -21.02 -5.33
CA ARG A 339 -13.30 -19.79 -4.71
C ARG A 339 -13.53 -19.74 -3.20
N LYS A 340 -14.68 -20.27 -2.75
CA LYS A 340 -15.00 -20.36 -1.31
C LYS A 340 -13.98 -21.22 -0.55
N MET A 341 -13.60 -22.37 -1.13
CA MET A 341 -12.63 -23.28 -0.53
C MET A 341 -11.22 -22.65 -0.51
N ALA A 342 -10.81 -22.00 -1.61
CA ALA A 342 -9.54 -21.27 -1.66
C ALA A 342 -9.48 -20.20 -0.57
N LEU A 343 -10.54 -19.41 -0.41
CA LEU A 343 -10.64 -18.38 0.61
C LEU A 343 -10.71 -18.93 2.03
N LEU A 344 -11.27 -20.13 2.23
CA LEU A 344 -11.25 -20.79 3.55
C LEU A 344 -9.82 -21.13 3.96
N TYR A 345 -9.03 -21.71 3.06
CA TYR A 345 -7.61 -22.03 3.34
C TYR A 345 -6.77 -20.77 3.59
N ILE A 346 -6.90 -19.77 2.71
CA ILE A 346 -6.20 -18.50 2.88
C ILE A 346 -6.65 -17.81 4.16
N GLY A 347 -7.95 -17.78 4.41
CA GLY A 347 -8.54 -17.14 5.57
C GLY A 347 -8.06 -17.76 6.88
N ALA A 348 -8.06 -19.10 6.98
CA ALA A 348 -7.52 -19.78 8.15
C ALA A 348 -6.05 -19.39 8.41
N PHE A 349 -5.22 -19.40 7.37
CA PHE A 349 -3.80 -19.04 7.47
C PHE A 349 -3.62 -17.57 7.90
N VAL A 350 -4.28 -16.63 7.21
CA VAL A 350 -4.21 -15.19 7.49
C VAL A 350 -4.76 -14.85 8.87
N TYR A 351 -5.85 -15.49 9.29
CA TYR A 351 -6.45 -15.27 10.60
C TYR A 351 -5.52 -15.71 11.74
N ILE A 352 -4.91 -16.91 11.63
CA ILE A 352 -3.95 -17.42 12.62
C ILE A 352 -2.75 -16.47 12.72
N LEU A 353 -2.17 -16.05 11.60
CA LEU A 353 -1.05 -15.10 11.62
C LEU A 353 -1.45 -13.74 12.19
N GLY A 354 -2.66 -13.25 11.89
CA GLY A 354 -3.18 -12.01 12.46
C GLY A 354 -3.34 -12.09 13.98
N ILE A 355 -3.83 -13.23 14.50
CA ILE A 355 -3.87 -13.47 15.96
C ILE A 355 -2.44 -13.48 16.55
N PHE A 356 -1.46 -14.11 15.88
CA PHE A 356 -0.06 -14.07 16.35
C PHE A 356 0.49 -12.65 16.38
N CYS A 357 0.14 -11.82 15.39
CA CYS A 357 0.50 -10.40 15.39
C CYS A 357 -0.11 -9.64 16.57
N ILE A 358 -1.37 -9.90 16.93
CA ILE A 358 -2.03 -9.29 18.09
C ILE A 358 -1.35 -9.76 19.38
N LEU A 359 -1.14 -11.07 19.54
CA LEU A 359 -0.51 -11.66 20.72
C LEU A 359 0.95 -11.21 20.90
N SER A 360 1.63 -10.80 19.83
CA SER A 360 3.01 -10.30 19.91
C SER A 360 3.16 -8.93 20.58
N TYR A 361 2.08 -8.18 20.71
CA TYR A 361 2.03 -6.92 21.48
C TYR A 361 1.34 -7.06 22.82
N TYR A 362 0.54 -8.11 23.03
CA TYR A 362 -0.19 -8.31 24.28
C TYR A 362 0.77 -8.66 25.42
N SER A 363 0.67 -7.96 26.56
CA SER A 363 1.66 -7.99 27.65
C SER A 363 1.97 -9.39 28.16
N ASP A 364 0.94 -10.26 28.31
CA ASP A 364 1.09 -11.60 28.87
C ASP A 364 1.73 -12.62 27.92
N THR A 365 1.70 -12.35 26.61
CA THR A 365 2.13 -13.30 25.59
C THR A 365 3.24 -12.78 24.67
N SER A 366 3.60 -11.51 24.77
CA SER A 366 4.57 -10.85 23.88
C SER A 366 5.93 -11.58 23.82
N SER A 367 6.40 -12.15 24.94
CA SER A 367 7.64 -12.92 24.97
C SER A 367 7.56 -14.22 24.17
N ALA A 368 6.40 -14.90 24.18
CA ALA A 368 6.16 -16.15 23.45
C ALA A 368 6.01 -15.93 21.94
N PHE A 369 5.52 -14.74 21.52
CA PHE A 369 5.31 -14.37 20.13
C PHE A 369 6.35 -13.36 19.65
N SER A 370 7.62 -13.52 20.05
CA SER A 370 8.76 -12.76 19.56
C SER A 370 9.67 -13.59 18.68
N VAL A 371 10.19 -12.99 17.61
CA VAL A 371 11.13 -13.61 16.67
C VAL A 371 12.40 -12.76 16.62
N CYS A 372 13.55 -13.36 16.94
CA CYS A 372 14.84 -12.65 17.01
C CYS A 372 14.79 -11.38 17.89
N GLY A 373 14.05 -11.42 19.01
CA GLY A 373 13.94 -10.29 19.95
C GLY A 373 12.99 -9.16 19.51
N LYS A 374 12.24 -9.34 18.41
CA LYS A 374 11.22 -8.39 17.93
C LYS A 374 9.84 -9.02 18.03
N PRO A 375 8.76 -8.23 18.24
CA PRO A 375 7.39 -8.73 18.09
C PRO A 375 7.18 -9.43 16.75
N PHE A 376 6.38 -10.49 16.73
CA PHE A 376 6.08 -11.23 15.50
C PHE A 376 5.52 -10.33 14.38
N PHE A 377 4.70 -9.33 14.75
CA PHE A 377 4.22 -8.30 13.84
C PHE A 377 5.38 -7.59 13.12
N ASP A 378 6.35 -7.06 13.87
CA ASP A 378 7.48 -6.31 13.32
C ASP A 378 8.41 -7.19 12.48
N ALA A 379 8.61 -8.45 12.92
CA ALA A 379 9.40 -9.42 12.16
C ALA A 379 8.75 -9.75 10.81
N LEU A 380 7.41 -9.86 10.78
CA LEU A 380 6.65 -10.15 9.57
C LEU A 380 6.62 -8.94 8.62
N ASP A 381 6.44 -7.72 9.16
CA ASP A 381 6.55 -6.49 8.35
C ASP A 381 7.96 -6.34 7.76
N PHE A 382 9.00 -6.55 8.56
CA PHE A 382 10.38 -6.49 8.06
C PHE A 382 10.64 -7.51 6.95
N LEU A 383 10.23 -8.76 7.14
CA LEU A 383 10.39 -9.82 6.13
C LEU A 383 9.71 -9.47 4.81
N THR A 384 8.49 -8.97 4.90
CA THR A 384 7.69 -8.69 3.69
C THR A 384 8.12 -7.39 3.01
N SER A 385 8.23 -6.30 3.76
CA SER A 385 8.50 -4.97 3.22
C SER A 385 9.95 -4.79 2.78
N ASN A 386 10.92 -5.33 3.53
CA ASN A 386 12.34 -5.08 3.27
C ASN A 386 13.04 -6.21 2.49
N ILE A 387 12.45 -7.41 2.43
CA ILE A 387 13.06 -8.57 1.77
C ILE A 387 12.18 -9.04 0.60
N MET A 388 10.94 -9.48 0.85
CA MET A 388 10.13 -10.15 -0.18
C MET A 388 9.70 -9.20 -1.30
N MET A 389 9.20 -8.01 -0.98
CA MET A 389 8.76 -7.02 -1.98
C MET A 389 9.92 -6.57 -2.89
N PRO A 390 11.08 -6.14 -2.38
CA PRO A 390 12.21 -5.76 -3.23
C PRO A 390 12.72 -6.93 -4.09
N ILE A 391 12.90 -8.11 -3.53
CA ILE A 391 13.37 -9.29 -4.30
C ILE A 391 12.35 -9.66 -5.40
N GLY A 392 11.06 -9.67 -5.07
CA GLY A 392 10.00 -9.93 -6.04
C GLY A 392 10.01 -8.92 -7.19
N ALA A 393 10.13 -7.63 -6.89
CA ALA A 393 10.21 -6.56 -7.90
C ALA A 393 11.46 -6.69 -8.79
N ILE A 394 12.64 -7.03 -8.22
CA ILE A 394 13.86 -7.33 -9.00
C ILE A 394 13.61 -8.49 -9.93
N VAL A 395 13.09 -9.61 -9.41
CA VAL A 395 12.87 -10.84 -10.18
C VAL A 395 11.88 -10.61 -11.32
N PHE A 396 10.78 -9.92 -11.08
CA PHE A 396 9.80 -9.63 -12.12
C PHE A 396 10.35 -8.64 -13.17
N SER A 397 11.05 -7.59 -12.74
CA SER A 397 11.71 -6.66 -13.66
C SER A 397 12.78 -7.34 -14.50
N PHE A 398 13.60 -8.20 -13.89
CA PHE A 398 14.61 -9.00 -14.59
C PHE A 398 13.95 -9.98 -15.58
N PHE A 399 12.87 -10.63 -15.19
CA PHE A 399 12.15 -11.54 -16.09
C PHE A 399 11.66 -10.81 -17.35
N VAL A 400 11.02 -9.65 -17.19
CA VAL A 400 10.53 -8.87 -18.34
C VAL A 400 11.67 -8.32 -19.18
N GLY A 401 12.69 -7.75 -18.57
CA GLY A 401 13.82 -7.12 -19.29
C GLY A 401 14.75 -8.10 -20.01
N TYR A 402 14.89 -9.34 -19.51
CA TYR A 402 15.90 -10.27 -20.02
C TYR A 402 15.34 -11.59 -20.57
N LYS A 403 14.12 -11.98 -20.22
CA LYS A 403 13.53 -13.27 -20.65
C LYS A 403 12.41 -13.11 -21.65
N LEU A 404 11.65 -12.01 -21.61
CA LEU A 404 10.66 -11.74 -22.63
C LEU A 404 11.31 -11.19 -23.91
N LYS A 405 10.69 -11.52 -25.04
CA LYS A 405 11.11 -10.97 -26.33
C LYS A 405 10.75 -9.49 -26.41
N LYS A 406 11.72 -8.66 -26.79
CA LYS A 406 11.55 -7.21 -26.93
C LYS A 406 10.41 -6.86 -27.89
N GLU A 407 10.26 -7.63 -28.95
CA GLU A 407 9.20 -7.46 -29.96
C GLU A 407 7.81 -7.69 -29.35
N SER A 408 7.66 -8.69 -28.47
CA SER A 408 6.37 -8.94 -27.80
C SER A 408 5.98 -7.79 -26.86
N LEU A 409 6.97 -7.20 -26.17
CA LEU A 409 6.75 -6.01 -25.34
C LEU A 409 6.43 -4.78 -26.20
N TYR A 410 7.11 -4.63 -27.34
CA TYR A 410 6.83 -3.53 -28.26
C TYR A 410 5.41 -3.65 -28.85
N LEU A 411 4.97 -4.85 -29.23
CA LEU A 411 3.60 -5.07 -29.69
C LEU A 411 2.55 -4.78 -28.60
N LEU A 412 2.89 -5.01 -27.33
CA LEU A 412 1.99 -4.71 -26.22
C LEU A 412 1.81 -3.21 -25.98
N PHE A 413 2.85 -2.42 -26.24
CA PHE A 413 2.86 -0.97 -25.94
C PHE A 413 2.81 -0.09 -27.20
N GLY A 414 3.10 -0.64 -28.40
CA GLY A 414 3.38 0.12 -29.62
C GLY A 414 2.25 1.04 -30.07
N ASP A 415 0.99 0.66 -29.80
CA ASP A 415 -0.17 1.52 -30.12
C ASP A 415 -0.26 2.77 -29.23
N PHE A 416 0.46 2.78 -28.09
CA PHE A 416 0.31 3.78 -27.04
C PHE A 416 1.64 4.46 -26.64
N MET A 417 2.78 3.92 -27.11
CA MET A 417 4.12 4.38 -26.78
C MET A 417 4.97 4.46 -28.05
N GLY A 418 5.42 5.65 -28.42
CA GLY A 418 6.34 5.82 -29.53
C GLY A 418 7.66 5.06 -29.31
N ARG A 419 8.32 4.65 -30.40
CA ARG A 419 9.51 3.79 -30.37
C ARG A 419 10.63 4.35 -29.50
N ALA A 420 10.89 5.65 -29.55
CA ALA A 420 11.92 6.27 -28.71
C ALA A 420 11.62 6.13 -27.22
N PHE A 421 10.38 6.35 -26.82
CA PHE A 421 9.95 6.20 -25.42
C PHE A 421 10.02 4.73 -24.95
N PHE A 422 9.68 3.79 -25.85
CA PHE A 422 9.82 2.36 -25.57
C PHE A 422 11.29 1.97 -25.35
N GLU A 423 12.22 2.47 -26.17
CA GLU A 423 13.66 2.18 -25.98
C GLU A 423 14.19 2.75 -24.65
N ILE A 424 13.78 3.94 -24.26
CA ILE A 424 14.13 4.54 -22.97
C ILE A 424 13.55 3.68 -21.83
N TRP A 425 12.27 3.33 -21.87
CA TRP A 425 11.63 2.47 -20.89
C TRP A 425 12.35 1.12 -20.76
N TYR A 426 12.68 0.48 -21.90
CA TYR A 426 13.36 -0.82 -21.92
C TYR A 426 14.80 -0.75 -21.40
N PHE A 427 15.51 0.35 -21.66
CA PHE A 427 16.82 0.62 -21.06
C PHE A 427 16.73 0.76 -19.54
N PHE A 428 15.81 1.57 -19.05
CA PHE A 428 15.60 1.74 -17.60
C PHE A 428 15.22 0.44 -16.92
N LEU A 429 14.33 -0.36 -17.55
CA LEU A 429 13.92 -1.66 -17.01
C LEU A 429 15.10 -2.62 -16.85
N ARG A 430 16.01 -2.65 -17.79
CA ARG A 430 17.13 -3.61 -17.76
C ARG A 430 18.27 -3.19 -16.84
N TYR A 431 18.58 -1.93 -16.78
CA TYR A 431 19.80 -1.46 -16.14
C TYR A 431 19.54 -0.61 -14.88
N VAL A 432 18.58 0.30 -14.91
CA VAL A 432 18.35 1.25 -13.82
C VAL A 432 17.51 0.63 -12.71
N VAL A 433 16.38 0.01 -13.05
CA VAL A 433 15.44 -0.55 -12.06
C VAL A 433 16.08 -1.61 -11.16
N PRO A 434 16.80 -2.64 -11.68
CA PRO A 434 17.42 -3.62 -10.80
C PRO A 434 18.47 -3.03 -9.86
N VAL A 435 19.30 -2.11 -10.36
CA VAL A 435 20.33 -1.43 -9.53
C VAL A 435 19.67 -0.58 -8.44
N ALA A 436 18.64 0.17 -8.79
CA ALA A 436 17.90 1.01 -7.85
C ALA A 436 17.27 0.18 -6.72
N ILE A 437 16.62 -0.95 -7.05
CA ILE A 437 16.01 -1.81 -6.05
C ILE A 437 17.06 -2.50 -5.18
N CYS A 438 18.17 -2.96 -5.75
CA CYS A 438 19.29 -3.51 -4.98
C CYS A 438 19.85 -2.48 -4.00
N ALA A 439 19.98 -1.21 -4.41
CA ALA A 439 20.44 -0.13 -3.53
C ALA A 439 19.48 0.09 -2.34
N ILE A 440 18.15 0.11 -2.58
CA ILE A 440 17.15 0.19 -1.51
C ILE A 440 17.29 -0.99 -0.55
N MET A 441 17.37 -2.21 -1.08
CA MET A 441 17.42 -3.41 -0.26
C MET A 441 18.68 -3.42 0.63
N ILE A 442 19.84 -3.07 0.10
CA ILE A 442 21.09 -2.97 0.86
C ILE A 442 20.96 -1.90 1.95
N TYR A 443 20.40 -0.74 1.62
CA TYR A 443 20.18 0.34 2.56
C TYR A 443 19.26 -0.07 3.73
N GLN A 444 18.13 -0.69 3.44
CA GLN A 444 17.19 -1.16 4.46
C GLN A 444 17.78 -2.28 5.33
N MET A 445 18.60 -3.18 4.76
CA MET A 445 19.28 -4.24 5.51
C MET A 445 20.44 -3.71 6.37
N ALA A 446 21.06 -2.59 5.99
CA ALA A 446 22.09 -1.94 6.79
C ALA A 446 21.53 -1.23 8.04
N GLY A 447 20.20 -1.27 8.27
CA GLY A 447 19.57 -0.68 9.46
C GLY A 447 19.50 0.85 9.45
N LYS A 448 19.58 1.45 8.28
CA LYS A 448 19.49 2.91 8.06
C LYS A 448 18.13 3.30 7.48
#